data_0fadb8b67f653467ca62aa6b2da148a4
#
_entry.id   0fadb8b67f653467ca62aa6b2da148a4
#
_cell.length_a   1.000
_cell.length_b   1.000
_cell.length_c   1.000
_cell.angle_alpha   90.00
_cell.angle_beta   90.00
_cell.angle_gamma   90.00
#
_symmetry.space_group_name_H-M   'P 1'
#
loop_
_entity.id
_entity.type
_entity.pdbx_description
1 polymer ?
#
loop_
_entity_poly.entity_id
_entity_poly.type
_entity_poly.pdbx_seq_one_letter_code
_entity_poly.pdbx_strand_id
1 'polypeptide(L)'
;MTRTASSILPVILAVSALVAQRAGADEVRHTTFPSVLIGTWAPSAELCAAKDKSSITIAADGYGTADGKCRVGWIVETPGSRGPNYAVHAQCEADGQAARADVVNLILRPEDGGKISIGKSFTDLKPYLRCP
;
A
#
# COMPACT_ATOMS: atom_id res chain seq x y z
N MET A 1 -68.86 31.68 -33.38
CA MET A 1 -68.31 30.38 -32.87
C MET A 1 -66.80 30.40 -32.95
N THR A 2 -66.19 30.81 -31.89
CA THR A 2 -64.70 30.93 -31.78
C THR A 2 -64.21 29.81 -30.91
N ARG A 3 -63.48 28.85 -31.48
CA ARG A 3 -62.80 27.78 -30.76
C ARG A 3 -61.39 28.24 -30.37
N THR A 4 -61.17 28.44 -29.12
CA THR A 4 -59.86 28.68 -28.54
C THR A 4 -59.13 27.35 -28.35
N ALA A 5 -58.05 27.16 -29.08
CA ALA A 5 -57.15 26.04 -28.90
C ALA A 5 -56.14 26.33 -27.82
N SER A 6 -56.24 25.65 -26.67
CA SER A 6 -55.26 25.68 -25.60
C SER A 6 -54.07 24.80 -25.96
N SER A 7 -52.93 25.40 -26.23
CA SER A 7 -51.66 24.70 -26.39
C SER A 7 -51.06 24.39 -25.01
N ILE A 8 -51.00 23.11 -24.68
CA ILE A 8 -50.29 22.63 -23.50
C ILE A 8 -48.87 22.34 -23.91
N LEU A 9 -47.90 23.12 -23.43
CA LEU A 9 -46.45 22.82 -23.56
C LEU A 9 -46.08 21.77 -22.53
N PRO A 10 -45.40 20.67 -22.93
CA PRO A 10 -44.83 19.78 -21.97
C PRO A 10 -43.50 20.34 -21.41
N VAL A 11 -43.48 20.59 -20.11
CA VAL A 11 -42.24 20.89 -19.37
C VAL A 11 -41.41 19.61 -19.25
N ILE A 12 -40.33 19.51 -20.02
CA ILE A 12 -39.37 18.43 -19.90
C ILE A 12 -38.46 18.78 -18.71
N LEU A 13 -38.68 18.12 -17.58
CA LEU A 13 -37.74 18.11 -16.45
C LEU A 13 -36.51 17.29 -16.84
N ALA A 14 -35.41 17.95 -17.17
CA ALA A 14 -34.11 17.31 -17.29
C ALA A 14 -33.58 16.98 -15.90
N VAL A 15 -33.71 15.73 -15.50
CA VAL A 15 -33.06 15.21 -14.29
C VAL A 15 -31.57 15.01 -14.63
N SER A 16 -30.75 15.98 -14.28
CA SER A 16 -29.28 15.84 -14.33
C SER A 16 -28.85 14.87 -13.22
N ALA A 17 -28.62 13.60 -13.57
CA ALA A 17 -27.98 12.65 -12.69
C ALA A 17 -26.53 13.08 -12.47
N LEU A 18 -26.21 13.70 -11.32
CA LEU A 18 -24.84 13.86 -10.85
C LEU A 18 -24.30 12.47 -10.56
N VAL A 19 -23.56 11.93 -11.49
CA VAL A 19 -22.70 10.77 -11.24
C VAL A 19 -21.57 11.28 -10.36
N ALA A 20 -21.68 11.05 -9.06
CA ALA A 20 -20.58 11.26 -8.13
C ALA A 20 -19.48 10.26 -8.53
N GLN A 21 -18.49 10.72 -9.28
CA GLN A 21 -17.25 9.97 -9.50
C GLN A 21 -16.58 9.86 -8.14
N ARG A 22 -16.65 8.68 -7.56
CA ARG A 22 -15.79 8.35 -6.42
C ARG A 22 -14.36 8.39 -6.97
N ALA A 23 -13.61 9.43 -6.61
CA ALA A 23 -12.16 9.42 -6.72
C ALA A 23 -11.67 8.30 -5.81
N GLY A 24 -11.54 7.09 -6.34
CA GLY A 24 -10.84 6.01 -5.67
C GLY A 24 -9.41 6.49 -5.47
N ALA A 25 -8.85 6.33 -4.26
CA ALA A 25 -7.43 6.51 -4.06
C ALA A 25 -6.72 5.62 -5.11
N ASP A 26 -5.85 6.23 -5.92
CA ASP A 26 -5.14 5.52 -6.98
C ASP A 26 -4.26 4.43 -6.35
N GLU A 27 -4.74 3.20 -6.41
CA GLU A 27 -3.99 2.04 -5.98
C GLU A 27 -3.08 1.60 -7.13
N VAL A 28 -1.78 1.56 -6.85
CA VAL A 28 -0.78 1.08 -7.81
C VAL A 28 -0.28 -0.30 -7.35
N ARG A 29 -0.23 -1.24 -8.26
CA ARG A 29 0.27 -2.59 -7.98
C ARG A 29 1.65 -2.78 -8.59
N HIS A 30 2.58 -3.29 -7.76
CA HIS A 30 3.95 -3.64 -8.16
C HIS A 30 4.17 -5.15 -8.00
N THR A 31 5.06 -5.70 -8.82
CA THR A 31 5.54 -7.09 -8.70
C THR A 31 6.90 -7.18 -8.02
N THR A 32 7.55 -6.03 -7.83
CA THR A 32 8.85 -5.90 -7.15
C THR A 32 8.84 -4.69 -6.22
N PHE A 33 9.74 -4.70 -5.23
CA PHE A 33 9.91 -3.52 -4.38
C PHE A 33 10.45 -2.33 -5.17
N PRO A 34 9.88 -1.12 -4.97
CA PRO A 34 10.49 0.10 -5.44
C PRO A 34 11.92 0.25 -4.91
N SER A 35 12.82 0.79 -5.75
CA SER A 35 14.26 0.90 -5.42
C SER A 35 14.53 1.67 -4.12
N VAL A 36 13.67 2.63 -3.78
CA VAL A 36 13.77 3.43 -2.54
C VAL A 36 13.64 2.58 -1.27
N LEU A 37 13.03 1.41 -1.34
CA LEU A 37 12.84 0.50 -0.20
C LEU A 37 13.93 -0.57 -0.10
N ILE A 38 14.69 -0.80 -1.17
CA ILE A 38 15.72 -1.85 -1.22
C ILE A 38 16.87 -1.48 -0.29
N GLY A 39 17.28 -2.42 0.56
CA GLY A 39 18.36 -2.26 1.53
C GLY A 39 18.07 -2.97 2.84
N THR A 40 18.94 -2.75 3.82
CA THR A 40 18.75 -3.27 5.18
C THR A 40 18.23 -2.17 6.09
N TRP A 41 17.26 -2.52 6.89
CA TRP A 41 16.59 -1.64 7.83
C TRP A 41 16.62 -2.23 9.23
N ALA A 42 16.87 -1.38 10.23
CA ALA A 42 16.93 -1.81 11.63
C ALA A 42 16.27 -0.76 12.55
N PRO A 43 15.80 -1.18 13.73
CA PRO A 43 15.22 -0.26 14.71
C PRO A 43 16.18 0.81 15.24
N SER A 44 17.48 0.54 15.20
CA SER A 44 18.53 1.48 15.64
C SER A 44 19.84 1.25 14.90
N ALA A 45 20.75 2.22 14.96
CA ALA A 45 22.07 2.14 14.33
C ALA A 45 22.93 1.00 14.92
N GLU A 46 22.82 0.74 16.21
CA GLU A 46 23.53 -0.34 16.90
C GLU A 46 23.10 -1.70 16.37
N LEU A 47 21.80 -1.86 16.08
CA LEU A 47 21.25 -3.10 15.54
C LEU A 47 21.63 -3.32 14.07
N CYS A 48 21.92 -2.27 13.32
CA CYS A 48 22.52 -2.39 11.99
C CYS A 48 23.90 -3.07 12.06
N ALA A 49 24.76 -2.59 12.97
CA ALA A 49 26.12 -3.10 13.13
C ALA A 49 26.13 -4.53 13.67
N ALA A 50 25.22 -4.87 14.58
CA ALA A 50 25.10 -6.18 15.19
C ALA A 50 24.47 -7.24 14.29
N LYS A 51 23.90 -6.86 13.13
CA LYS A 51 23.08 -7.75 12.28
C LYS A 51 22.03 -8.51 13.09
N ASP A 52 21.33 -7.76 13.91
CA ASP A 52 20.36 -8.25 14.87
C ASP A 52 19.15 -8.92 14.17
N LYS A 53 18.52 -9.84 14.92
CA LYS A 53 17.29 -10.54 14.48
C LYS A 53 16.11 -9.64 14.17
N SER A 54 16.11 -8.40 14.67
CA SER A 54 15.09 -7.39 14.37
C SER A 54 15.30 -6.67 13.05
N SER A 55 16.45 -6.86 12.39
CA SER A 55 16.72 -6.26 11.08
C SER A 55 15.95 -6.96 9.96
N ILE A 56 15.57 -6.19 8.96
CA ILE A 56 14.93 -6.68 7.74
C ILE A 56 15.76 -6.27 6.53
N THR A 57 16.02 -7.19 5.63
CA THR A 57 16.71 -6.92 4.36
C THR A 57 15.72 -7.05 3.22
N ILE A 58 15.54 -5.96 2.46
CA ILE A 58 14.61 -5.88 1.33
C ILE A 58 15.42 -5.92 0.04
N ALA A 59 15.09 -6.87 -0.83
CA ALA A 59 15.58 -6.99 -2.19
C ALA A 59 14.45 -6.71 -3.18
N ALA A 60 14.74 -6.66 -4.48
CA ALA A 60 13.72 -6.37 -5.49
C ALA A 60 12.54 -7.36 -5.46
N ASP A 61 12.81 -8.63 -5.29
CA ASP A 61 11.84 -9.74 -5.39
C ASP A 61 11.39 -10.33 -4.05
N GLY A 62 11.87 -9.78 -2.93
CA GLY A 62 11.51 -10.32 -1.63
C GLY A 62 12.18 -9.62 -0.47
N TYR A 63 12.01 -10.16 0.72
CA TYR A 63 12.64 -9.68 1.93
C TYR A 63 13.03 -10.83 2.86
N GLY A 64 14.03 -10.59 3.68
CA GLY A 64 14.50 -11.53 4.69
C GLY A 64 14.42 -10.95 6.09
N THR A 65 13.98 -11.80 7.03
CA THR A 65 13.98 -11.53 8.47
C THR A 65 14.67 -12.69 9.20
N ALA A 66 14.78 -12.62 10.52
CA ALA A 66 15.27 -13.74 11.32
C ALA A 66 14.44 -15.03 11.16
N ASP A 67 13.16 -14.87 10.83
CA ASP A 67 12.21 -15.99 10.68
C ASP A 67 12.30 -16.68 9.31
N GLY A 68 13.07 -16.11 8.37
CA GLY A 68 13.25 -16.67 7.04
C GLY A 68 13.08 -15.64 5.93
N LYS A 69 12.96 -16.15 4.71
CA LYS A 69 12.80 -15.34 3.50
C LYS A 69 11.38 -15.39 2.97
N CYS A 70 10.94 -14.27 2.43
CA CYS A 70 9.64 -14.13 1.76
C CYS A 70 9.85 -13.63 0.34
N ARG A 71 9.17 -14.24 -0.61
CA ARG A 71 9.14 -13.81 -2.02
C ARG A 71 7.89 -12.98 -2.27
N VAL A 72 8.03 -11.85 -2.91
CA VAL A 72 6.90 -10.99 -3.28
C VAL A 72 6.00 -11.69 -4.29
N GLY A 73 4.71 -11.71 -4.01
CA GLY A 73 3.68 -11.97 -5.00
C GLY A 73 3.26 -10.68 -5.70
N TRP A 74 2.85 -9.70 -4.92
CA TRP A 74 2.57 -8.32 -5.37
C TRP A 74 2.60 -7.36 -4.18
N ILE A 75 2.72 -6.09 -4.49
CA ILE A 75 2.72 -4.99 -3.53
C ILE A 75 1.65 -4.00 -3.95
N VAL A 76 0.83 -3.58 -3.02
CA VAL A 76 -0.17 -2.54 -3.23
C VAL A 76 0.38 -1.24 -2.66
N GLU A 77 0.51 -0.23 -3.52
CA GLU A 77 0.90 1.12 -3.14
C GLU A 77 -0.35 1.99 -3.06
N THR A 78 -0.53 2.66 -1.94
CA THR A 78 -1.61 3.62 -1.72
C THR A 78 -1.06 4.96 -1.28
N PRO A 79 -1.69 6.10 -1.65
CA PRO A 79 -1.25 7.41 -1.20
C PRO A 79 -1.25 7.53 0.33
N GLY A 80 -0.27 8.23 0.88
CA GLY A 80 -0.15 8.54 2.29
C GLY A 80 0.35 9.97 2.50
N SER A 81 0.19 10.52 3.71
CA SER A 81 0.53 11.90 4.03
C SER A 81 2.04 12.22 3.98
N ARG A 82 2.89 11.23 4.18
CA ARG A 82 4.36 11.35 4.17
C ARG A 82 5.02 10.61 3.02
N GLY A 83 4.24 10.12 2.11
CA GLY A 83 4.62 9.29 0.99
C GLY A 83 3.74 8.05 0.89
N PRO A 84 3.94 7.23 -0.14
CA PRO A 84 3.08 6.08 -0.36
C PRO A 84 3.25 5.02 0.73
N ASN A 85 2.13 4.39 1.11
CA ASN A 85 2.13 3.18 1.94
C ASN A 85 2.20 1.96 1.03
N TYR A 86 2.89 0.92 1.47
CA TYR A 86 3.05 -0.32 0.72
C TYR A 86 2.52 -1.50 1.55
N ALA A 87 1.58 -2.24 0.99
CA ALA A 87 1.09 -3.49 1.56
C ALA A 87 1.62 -4.67 0.73
N VAL A 88 2.44 -5.52 1.34
CA VAL A 88 3.15 -6.60 0.67
C VAL A 88 2.41 -7.92 0.86
N HIS A 89 2.09 -8.58 -0.25
CA HIS A 89 1.58 -9.94 -0.30
C HIS A 89 2.71 -10.85 -0.77
N ALA A 90 3.16 -11.73 0.10
CA ALA A 90 4.34 -12.56 -0.12
C ALA A 90 4.10 -14.02 0.28
N GLN A 91 4.87 -14.88 -0.34
CA GLN A 91 5.04 -16.26 0.06
C GLN A 91 6.30 -16.37 0.92
N CYS A 92 6.15 -16.79 2.17
CA CYS A 92 7.25 -16.97 3.10
C CYS A 92 7.62 -18.46 3.25
N GLU A 93 8.90 -18.75 3.42
CA GLU A 93 9.42 -20.13 3.54
C GLU A 93 8.78 -20.88 4.71
N ALA A 94 8.55 -20.19 5.84
CA ALA A 94 7.96 -20.75 7.03
C ALA A 94 6.49 -21.18 6.83
N ASP A 95 5.75 -20.54 5.93
CA ASP A 95 4.32 -20.77 5.72
C ASP A 95 4.06 -21.88 4.70
N GLY A 96 4.99 -22.15 3.78
CA GLY A 96 4.83 -23.13 2.71
C GLY A 96 3.68 -22.85 1.74
N GLN A 97 3.05 -21.67 1.82
CA GLN A 97 1.87 -21.29 1.05
C GLN A 97 2.20 -20.17 0.07
N ALA A 98 1.51 -20.18 -1.09
CA ALA A 98 1.60 -19.08 -2.05
C ALA A 98 1.07 -17.78 -1.44
N ALA A 99 1.54 -16.64 -1.97
CA ALA A 99 0.98 -15.33 -1.64
C ALA A 99 -0.53 -15.31 -1.86
N ARG A 100 -1.27 -14.74 -0.92
CA ARG A 100 -2.74 -14.73 -0.93
C ARG A 100 -3.28 -13.31 -0.94
N ALA A 101 -4.39 -13.10 -1.66
CA ALA A 101 -5.02 -11.79 -1.80
C ALA A 101 -5.55 -11.22 -0.47
N ASP A 102 -5.95 -12.10 0.44
CA ASP A 102 -6.53 -11.76 1.75
C ASP A 102 -5.47 -11.59 2.85
N VAL A 103 -4.19 -11.87 2.56
CA VAL A 103 -3.11 -11.83 3.54
C VAL A 103 -2.08 -10.77 3.14
N VAL A 104 -1.93 -9.77 3.99
CA VAL A 104 -0.82 -8.80 3.95
C VAL A 104 0.25 -9.28 4.92
N ASN A 105 1.45 -9.57 4.42
CA ASN A 105 2.56 -10.07 5.23
C ASN A 105 3.36 -8.95 5.88
N LEU A 106 3.44 -7.80 5.20
CA LEU A 106 4.28 -6.69 5.60
C LEU A 106 3.65 -5.36 5.15
N ILE A 107 3.66 -4.37 6.03
CA ILE A 107 3.29 -2.99 5.72
C ILE A 107 4.51 -2.11 5.91
N LEU A 108 4.75 -1.23 4.94
CA LEU A 108 5.82 -0.24 4.94
C LEU A 108 5.19 1.14 4.80
N ARG A 109 5.48 2.03 5.74
CA ARG A 109 4.99 3.41 5.72
C ARG A 109 6.16 4.37 5.87
N PRO A 110 6.37 5.25 4.88
CA PRO A 110 7.39 6.30 5.00
C PRO A 110 7.15 7.20 6.21
N GLU A 111 8.25 7.59 6.84
CA GLU A 111 8.27 8.51 7.97
C GLU A 111 9.25 9.65 7.68
N ASP A 112 9.21 10.71 8.49
CA ASP A 112 10.13 11.83 8.35
C ASP A 112 11.59 11.40 8.58
N GLY A 113 12.54 12.10 7.95
CA GLY A 113 13.96 11.87 8.14
C GLY A 113 14.50 10.59 7.49
N GLY A 114 13.89 10.10 6.42
CA GLY A 114 14.35 8.91 5.69
C GLY A 114 14.14 7.59 6.44
N LYS A 115 13.31 7.60 7.46
CA LYS A 115 12.87 6.41 8.20
C LYS A 115 11.65 5.79 7.55
N ILE A 116 11.39 4.53 7.86
CA ILE A 116 10.13 3.85 7.52
C ILE A 116 9.59 3.16 8.76
N SER A 117 8.27 3.08 8.86
CA SER A 117 7.62 2.21 9.83
C SER A 117 7.27 0.89 9.17
N ILE A 118 7.60 -0.22 9.83
CA ILE A 118 7.43 -1.58 9.34
C ILE A 118 6.62 -2.37 10.35
N GLY A 119 5.68 -3.17 9.88
CA GLY A 119 4.89 -4.07 10.72
C GLY A 119 4.02 -5.01 9.90
N LYS A 120 3.32 -5.90 10.57
CA LYS A 120 2.36 -6.82 9.94
C LYS A 120 0.96 -6.23 9.80
N SER A 121 0.67 -5.19 10.57
CA SER A 121 -0.58 -4.44 10.52
C SER A 121 -0.32 -2.96 10.80
N PHE A 122 -1.29 -2.10 10.51
CA PHE A 122 -1.19 -0.67 10.81
C PHE A 122 -1.16 -0.35 12.32
N THR A 123 -1.56 -1.28 13.17
CA THR A 123 -1.57 -1.12 14.63
C THR A 123 -0.25 -1.50 15.30
N ASP A 124 0.64 -2.21 14.60
CA ASP A 124 1.92 -2.69 15.14
C ASP A 124 3.15 -2.14 14.40
N LEU A 125 2.99 -1.07 13.65
CA LEU A 125 4.08 -0.41 12.93
C LEU A 125 5.13 0.15 13.90
N LYS A 126 6.39 -0.14 13.62
CA LYS A 126 7.56 0.35 14.39
C LYS A 126 8.52 1.07 13.45
N PRO A 127 9.14 2.17 13.90
CA PRO A 127 10.09 2.91 13.08
C PRO A 127 11.40 2.15 12.90
N TYR A 128 11.92 2.20 11.68
CA TYR A 128 13.20 1.65 11.27
C TYR A 128 14.02 2.72 10.56
N LEU A 129 15.32 2.65 10.70
CA LEU A 129 16.26 3.45 9.91
C LEU A 129 16.99 2.57 8.89
N ARG A 130 17.47 3.19 7.84
CA ARG A 130 18.27 2.50 6.83
C ARG A 130 19.67 2.27 7.37
N CYS A 131 20.13 1.04 7.27
CA CYS A 131 21.52 0.70 7.58
C CYS A 131 22.45 1.16 6.44
N PRO A 132 23.67 1.63 6.76
CA PRO A 132 24.68 2.00 5.76
C PRO A 132 25.15 0.79 4.94
#